data_f9ba012395853fd422868a5542b5c0d0
#
_entry.id   f9ba012395853fd422868a5542b5c0d0
#
_cell.length_a   1.000
_cell.length_b   1.000
_cell.length_c   1.000
_cell.angle_alpha   90.00
_cell.angle_beta   90.00
_cell.angle_gamma   90.00
#
_symmetry.space_group_name_H-M   'P 1'
#
loop_
_entity.id
_entity.type
_entity.pdbx_description
1 polymer ?
#
loop_
_entity_poly.entity_id
_entity_poly.type
_entity_poly.pdbx_seq_one_letter_code
_entity_poly.pdbx_strand_id
1 'polypeptide(L)'
;MVNRQLVSPKSIVIVGGSDDTKKPGGNTLKNLLDTHYSGELFVVNPKADSAQGVRSYRRIEDIPPVECAILAIPAKLCPDTVDVLCTKKSCKAIIILSAGFHEDSPEGAELERRIAQRCNETGTSLIGPNCIGVMTPDYAGVFTHPIPKLTRQGAALISGSGATIVFILEAAMQLGLNFSQVFSVGNCAQIGVEEALQYMDESYEEGKSSKVIMLYIENISDPWKLYRHASSLIRKGVRIAAIKAGYSEAGSRAASSHTGAMASPDKAVDALFRKAGIIRCYSRNELVTVASALMYPTPKGKRFAIITHAGGPAVMQTD
;
A
#
# COMPACT_ATOMS: atom_id res chain seq x y z
N MET A 1 13.74 -4.40 -1.25
CA MET A 1 12.94 -4.47 -2.51
C MET A 1 11.69 -5.31 -2.27
N VAL A 2 10.59 -5.03 -2.98
CA VAL A 2 9.39 -5.88 -2.95
C VAL A 2 9.72 -7.26 -3.52
N ASN A 3 9.34 -8.31 -2.82
CA ASN A 3 9.59 -9.69 -3.22
C ASN A 3 8.27 -10.49 -3.31
N ARG A 4 8.33 -11.73 -3.80
CA ARG A 4 7.18 -12.61 -3.91
C ARG A 4 6.50 -12.85 -2.55
N GLN A 5 7.26 -13.03 -1.50
CA GLN A 5 6.75 -13.32 -0.16
C GLN A 5 5.92 -12.18 0.42
N LEU A 6 6.16 -10.94 -0.04
CA LEU A 6 5.32 -9.79 0.33
C LEU A 6 4.01 -9.76 -0.45
N VAL A 7 3.99 -10.16 -1.73
CA VAL A 7 2.81 -10.01 -2.59
C VAL A 7 1.95 -11.26 -2.68
N SER A 8 2.53 -12.44 -2.46
CA SER A 8 1.86 -13.73 -2.52
C SER A 8 2.51 -14.73 -1.54
N PRO A 9 2.41 -14.45 -0.22
CA PRO A 9 2.97 -15.34 0.80
C PRO A 9 2.21 -16.67 0.86
N LYS A 10 2.93 -17.76 1.10
CA LYS A 10 2.33 -19.09 1.36
C LYS A 10 2.02 -19.30 2.84
N SER A 11 2.65 -18.53 3.71
CA SER A 11 2.39 -18.55 5.15
C SER A 11 2.50 -17.15 5.74
N ILE A 12 1.59 -16.82 6.65
CA ILE A 12 1.54 -15.52 7.36
C ILE A 12 1.48 -15.76 8.85
N VAL A 13 2.27 -15.01 9.62
CA VAL A 13 2.09 -14.88 11.06
C VAL A 13 1.63 -13.47 11.43
N ILE A 14 0.61 -13.37 12.28
CA ILE A 14 0.19 -12.11 12.89
C ILE A 14 0.73 -12.04 14.31
N VAL A 15 1.72 -11.20 14.53
CA VAL A 15 2.27 -10.93 15.85
C VAL A 15 1.42 -9.86 16.54
N GLY A 16 0.71 -10.23 17.60
CA GLY A 16 -0.29 -9.41 18.26
C GLY A 16 -1.73 -9.67 17.75
N GLY A 17 -1.94 -10.78 17.03
CA GLY A 17 -3.29 -11.22 16.65
C GLY A 17 -4.13 -11.57 17.88
N SER A 18 -5.45 -11.36 17.83
CA SER A 18 -6.36 -11.58 18.96
C SER A 18 -7.81 -11.75 18.48
N ASP A 19 -8.68 -12.18 19.42
CA ASP A 19 -10.14 -12.21 19.18
C ASP A 19 -10.76 -10.80 19.12
N ASP A 20 -10.09 -9.80 19.68
CA ASP A 20 -10.57 -8.43 19.71
C ASP A 20 -10.37 -7.75 18.33
N THR A 21 -11.41 -7.77 17.53
CA THR A 21 -11.42 -7.16 16.17
C THR A 21 -11.40 -5.63 16.17
N LYS A 22 -11.48 -4.98 17.34
CA LYS A 22 -11.27 -3.52 17.45
C LYS A 22 -9.79 -3.16 17.44
N LYS A 23 -8.91 -4.14 17.69
CA LYS A 23 -7.46 -3.95 17.63
C LYS A 23 -6.91 -4.28 16.25
N PRO A 24 -5.84 -3.59 15.80
CA PRO A 24 -5.26 -3.83 14.48
C PRO A 24 -4.95 -5.31 14.20
N GLY A 25 -4.29 -6.02 15.13
CA GLY A 25 -3.94 -7.43 14.93
C GLY A 25 -5.16 -8.36 14.86
N GLY A 26 -6.22 -8.08 15.64
CA GLY A 26 -7.47 -8.85 15.57
C GLY A 26 -8.25 -8.56 14.28
N ASN A 27 -8.30 -7.30 13.84
CA ASN A 27 -8.98 -6.94 12.60
C ASN A 27 -8.23 -7.49 11.36
N THR A 28 -6.89 -7.44 11.36
CA THR A 28 -6.09 -8.05 10.29
C THR A 28 -6.35 -9.56 10.20
N LEU A 29 -6.40 -10.25 11.34
CA LEU A 29 -6.72 -11.69 11.37
C LEU A 29 -8.10 -11.95 10.78
N LYS A 30 -9.11 -11.17 11.20
CA LYS A 30 -10.47 -11.26 10.66
C LYS A 30 -10.49 -11.05 9.14
N ASN A 31 -9.80 -10.03 8.63
CA ASN A 31 -9.77 -9.74 7.19
C ASN A 31 -9.15 -10.87 6.38
N LEU A 32 -8.08 -11.48 6.86
CA LEU A 32 -7.47 -12.66 6.21
C LEU A 32 -8.42 -13.85 6.20
N LEU A 33 -9.15 -14.10 7.28
CA LEU A 33 -10.15 -15.17 7.37
C LEU A 33 -11.35 -14.89 6.45
N ASP A 34 -11.91 -13.69 6.48
CA ASP A 34 -13.07 -13.29 5.68
C ASP A 34 -12.76 -13.30 4.17
N THR A 35 -11.53 -13.00 3.79
CA THR A 35 -11.07 -13.06 2.39
C THR A 35 -10.55 -14.42 1.97
N HIS A 36 -10.73 -15.43 2.83
CA HIS A 36 -10.36 -16.82 2.56
C HIS A 36 -8.89 -17.00 2.13
N TYR A 37 -7.96 -16.38 2.88
CA TYR A 37 -6.55 -16.60 2.64
C TYR A 37 -6.22 -18.09 2.63
N SER A 38 -5.63 -18.58 1.54
CA SER A 38 -5.43 -20.00 1.29
C SER A 38 -4.14 -20.59 1.83
N GLY A 39 -3.23 -19.74 2.33
CA GLY A 39 -1.96 -20.17 2.91
C GLY A 39 -2.07 -20.55 4.40
N GLU A 40 -0.95 -20.94 4.97
CA GLU A 40 -0.87 -21.24 6.41
C GLU A 40 -0.93 -19.94 7.23
N LEU A 41 -1.76 -19.94 8.28
CA LEU A 41 -1.97 -18.77 9.13
C LEU A 41 -1.63 -19.09 10.58
N PHE A 42 -0.78 -18.26 11.17
CA PHE A 42 -0.33 -18.38 12.56
C PHE A 42 -0.57 -17.07 13.31
N VAL A 43 -0.71 -17.18 14.63
CA VAL A 43 -0.82 -16.02 15.53
C VAL A 43 0.26 -16.14 16.61
N VAL A 44 0.82 -15.00 17.01
CA VAL A 44 1.62 -14.89 18.23
C VAL A 44 0.88 -13.99 19.20
N ASN A 45 0.46 -14.57 20.33
CA ASN A 45 -0.18 -13.84 21.43
C ASN A 45 0.18 -14.51 22.76
N PRO A 46 0.92 -13.84 23.68
CA PRO A 46 1.36 -14.45 24.93
C PRO A 46 0.22 -14.80 25.89
N LYS A 47 -1.01 -14.34 25.65
CA LYS A 47 -2.16 -14.50 26.54
C LYS A 47 -3.20 -15.52 26.05
N ALA A 48 -3.05 -16.08 24.83
CA ALA A 48 -4.05 -16.95 24.24
C ALA A 48 -3.41 -18.12 23.50
N ASP A 49 -4.05 -19.28 23.52
CA ASP A 49 -3.62 -20.48 22.79
C ASP A 49 -4.28 -20.57 21.39
N SER A 50 -5.32 -19.76 21.16
CA SER A 50 -5.96 -19.56 19.86
C SER A 50 -6.52 -18.13 19.75
N ALA A 51 -6.70 -17.64 18.53
CA ALA A 51 -7.38 -16.39 18.23
C ALA A 51 -8.24 -16.59 16.96
N GLN A 52 -9.53 -16.30 17.04
CA GLN A 52 -10.51 -16.47 15.96
C GLN A 52 -10.42 -17.87 15.27
N GLY A 53 -10.17 -18.92 16.08
CA GLY A 53 -10.01 -20.29 15.59
C GLY A 53 -8.62 -20.63 15.04
N VAL A 54 -7.72 -19.67 14.89
CA VAL A 54 -6.34 -19.89 14.45
C VAL A 54 -5.45 -20.20 15.64
N ARG A 55 -4.55 -21.20 15.49
CA ARG A 55 -3.57 -21.55 16.51
C ARG A 55 -2.68 -20.37 16.86
N SER A 56 -2.56 -20.09 18.16
CA SER A 56 -1.68 -19.04 18.68
C SER A 56 -0.48 -19.66 19.42
N TYR A 57 0.68 -19.03 19.24
CA TYR A 57 1.91 -19.34 19.93
C TYR A 57 2.17 -18.24 20.97
N ARG A 58 2.70 -18.62 22.12
CA ARG A 58 2.99 -17.66 23.20
C ARG A 58 4.23 -16.82 22.93
N ARG A 59 5.16 -17.36 22.13
CA ARG A 59 6.43 -16.72 21.80
C ARG A 59 6.72 -16.84 20.30
N ILE A 60 7.42 -15.84 19.76
CA ILE A 60 7.81 -15.82 18.32
C ILE A 60 8.79 -16.96 17.98
N GLU A 61 9.59 -17.39 18.94
CA GLU A 61 10.55 -18.49 18.76
C GLU A 61 9.87 -19.85 18.56
N ASP A 62 8.62 -20.00 18.95
CA ASP A 62 7.91 -21.28 18.93
C ASP A 62 7.15 -21.51 17.59
N ILE A 63 6.97 -20.48 16.74
CA ILE A 63 6.30 -20.64 15.45
C ILE A 63 7.17 -21.43 14.46
N PRO A 64 6.57 -22.12 13.48
CA PRO A 64 7.32 -22.69 12.36
C PRO A 64 7.97 -21.59 11.50
N PRO A 65 8.87 -21.93 10.56
CA PRO A 65 9.31 -20.98 9.52
C PRO A 65 8.12 -20.37 8.78
N VAL A 66 8.19 -19.08 8.46
CA VAL A 66 7.07 -18.34 7.88
C VAL A 66 7.56 -17.36 6.80
N GLU A 67 6.81 -17.20 5.71
CA GLU A 67 7.21 -16.34 4.60
C GLU A 67 6.96 -14.84 4.89
N CYS A 68 5.83 -14.52 5.51
CA CYS A 68 5.42 -13.13 5.81
C CYS A 68 4.99 -12.96 7.25
N ALA A 69 5.37 -11.85 7.86
CA ALA A 69 4.94 -11.49 9.21
C ALA A 69 4.25 -10.11 9.20
N ILE A 70 3.11 -10.03 9.89
CA ILE A 70 2.38 -8.77 10.10
C ILE A 70 2.46 -8.45 11.61
N LEU A 71 3.09 -7.33 11.95
CA LEU A 71 3.33 -6.92 13.33
C LEU A 71 2.31 -5.86 13.77
N ALA A 72 1.53 -6.19 14.79
CA ALA A 72 0.58 -5.30 15.46
C ALA A 72 0.90 -5.25 16.98
N ILE A 73 2.15 -4.95 17.31
CA ILE A 73 2.72 -4.90 18.66
C ILE A 73 3.37 -3.54 18.91
N PRO A 74 3.59 -3.13 20.17
CA PRO A 74 4.26 -1.86 20.49
C PRO A 74 5.61 -1.72 19.79
N ALA A 75 5.92 -0.51 19.30
CA ALA A 75 7.14 -0.21 18.53
C ALA A 75 8.43 -0.73 19.19
N LYS A 76 8.54 -0.59 20.51
CA LYS A 76 9.72 -1.06 21.29
C LYS A 76 10.00 -2.56 21.18
N LEU A 77 8.98 -3.37 20.87
CA LEU A 77 9.13 -4.83 20.74
C LEU A 77 9.43 -5.25 19.28
N CYS A 78 9.24 -4.36 18.33
CA CYS A 78 9.41 -4.70 16.90
C CYS A 78 10.85 -5.09 16.53
N PRO A 79 11.93 -4.39 16.96
CA PRO A 79 13.29 -4.73 16.54
C PRO A 79 13.69 -6.16 16.91
N ASP A 80 13.47 -6.59 18.14
CA ASP A 80 13.84 -7.94 18.60
C ASP A 80 12.97 -9.02 17.92
N THR A 81 11.68 -8.72 17.69
CA THR A 81 10.78 -9.60 16.93
C THR A 81 11.25 -9.76 15.48
N VAL A 82 11.64 -8.66 14.82
CA VAL A 82 12.19 -8.67 13.45
C VAL A 82 13.50 -9.46 13.39
N ASP A 83 14.38 -9.31 14.37
CA ASP A 83 15.62 -10.07 14.45
C ASP A 83 15.35 -11.59 14.47
N VAL A 84 14.43 -12.06 15.30
CA VAL A 84 14.03 -13.47 15.37
C VAL A 84 13.40 -13.94 14.05
N LEU A 85 12.48 -13.16 13.47
CA LEU A 85 11.81 -13.49 12.23
C LEU A 85 12.82 -13.65 11.07
N CYS A 86 13.71 -12.69 10.91
CA CYS A 86 14.68 -12.68 9.83
C CYS A 86 15.76 -13.78 9.96
N THR A 87 16.23 -14.04 11.21
CA THR A 87 17.39 -14.91 11.44
C THR A 87 17.03 -16.35 11.77
N LYS A 88 15.89 -16.58 12.46
CA LYS A 88 15.50 -17.92 12.97
C LYS A 88 14.26 -18.48 12.27
N LYS A 89 13.44 -17.65 11.61
CA LYS A 89 12.16 -18.08 11.01
C LYS A 89 12.13 -18.00 9.50
N SER A 90 13.24 -17.64 8.87
CA SER A 90 13.39 -17.52 7.41
C SER A 90 12.38 -16.55 6.77
N CYS A 91 11.85 -15.61 7.58
CA CYS A 91 10.86 -14.64 7.13
C CYS A 91 11.50 -13.69 6.10
N LYS A 92 10.83 -13.53 4.95
CA LYS A 92 11.32 -12.69 3.85
C LYS A 92 10.42 -11.48 3.56
N ALA A 93 9.29 -11.35 4.26
CA ALA A 93 8.44 -10.17 4.16
C ALA A 93 7.91 -9.78 5.55
N ILE A 94 7.99 -8.49 5.87
CA ILE A 94 7.53 -7.94 7.13
C ILE A 94 6.67 -6.71 6.85
N ILE A 95 5.51 -6.64 7.49
CA ILE A 95 4.59 -5.50 7.47
C ILE A 95 4.43 -5.04 8.91
N ILE A 96 4.76 -3.78 9.23
CA ILE A 96 4.62 -3.22 10.56
C ILE A 96 3.48 -2.21 10.58
N LEU A 97 2.37 -2.59 11.22
CA LEU A 97 1.18 -1.75 11.32
C LEU A 97 1.34 -0.64 12.37
N SER A 98 2.09 -0.92 13.42
CA SER A 98 2.23 -0.04 14.58
C SER A 98 2.89 1.29 14.22
N ALA A 99 2.45 2.35 14.90
CA ALA A 99 3.10 3.66 14.98
C ALA A 99 4.03 3.74 16.20
N GLY A 100 4.72 4.86 16.38
CA GLY A 100 5.68 5.11 17.47
C GLY A 100 7.12 4.98 17.01
N PHE A 101 7.40 5.36 15.75
CA PHE A 101 8.72 5.31 15.13
C PHE A 101 9.22 6.73 14.79
N HIS A 102 9.79 7.00 13.62
CA HIS A 102 10.39 8.30 13.33
C HIS A 102 9.35 9.44 13.33
N GLU A 103 8.09 9.16 13.08
CA GLU A 103 7.00 10.13 13.13
C GLU A 103 6.67 10.60 14.56
N ASP A 104 7.12 9.86 15.57
CA ASP A 104 6.79 10.12 17.00
C ASP A 104 7.95 10.73 17.76
N SER A 105 9.16 10.18 17.62
CA SER A 105 10.31 10.58 18.42
C SER A 105 11.67 10.19 17.83
N PRO A 106 12.79 10.83 18.26
CA PRO A 106 14.14 10.40 17.89
C PRO A 106 14.44 8.94 18.29
N GLU A 107 13.93 8.50 19.45
CA GLU A 107 14.06 7.12 19.91
C GLU A 107 13.31 6.15 18.97
N GLY A 108 12.13 6.55 18.51
CA GLY A 108 11.35 5.82 17.49
C GLY A 108 12.10 5.73 16.17
N ALA A 109 12.76 6.80 15.74
CA ALA A 109 13.59 6.81 14.53
C ALA A 109 14.75 5.80 14.63
N GLU A 110 15.37 5.64 15.80
CA GLU A 110 16.43 4.64 16.00
C GLU A 110 15.89 3.21 15.94
N LEU A 111 14.69 2.94 16.50
CA LEU A 111 14.03 1.64 16.35
C LEU A 111 13.77 1.31 14.88
N GLU A 112 13.27 2.27 14.11
CA GLU A 112 12.99 2.12 12.68
C GLU A 112 14.27 1.84 11.88
N ARG A 113 15.34 2.59 12.13
CA ARG A 113 16.65 2.41 11.50
C ARG A 113 17.20 0.99 11.75
N ARG A 114 17.13 0.51 13.00
CA ARG A 114 17.58 -0.85 13.37
C ARG A 114 16.80 -1.92 12.60
N ILE A 115 15.48 -1.77 12.49
CA ILE A 115 14.60 -2.68 11.74
C ILE A 115 14.97 -2.69 10.24
N ALA A 116 15.05 -1.51 9.64
CA ALA A 116 15.39 -1.37 8.21
C ALA A 116 16.76 -1.96 7.90
N GLN A 117 17.75 -1.72 8.76
CA GLN A 117 19.08 -2.30 8.62
C GLN A 117 19.02 -3.82 8.63
N ARG A 118 18.32 -4.44 9.62
CA ARG A 118 18.19 -5.90 9.70
C ARG A 118 17.50 -6.48 8.45
N CYS A 119 16.44 -5.85 7.99
CA CYS A 119 15.75 -6.28 6.77
C CYS A 119 16.65 -6.20 5.54
N ASN A 120 17.49 -5.15 5.42
CA ASN A 120 18.44 -5.01 4.33
C ASN A 120 19.52 -6.10 4.38
N GLU A 121 20.11 -6.36 5.55
CA GLU A 121 21.14 -7.38 5.75
C GLU A 121 20.66 -8.79 5.39
N THR A 122 19.38 -9.09 5.62
CA THR A 122 18.79 -10.42 5.39
C THR A 122 18.05 -10.55 4.05
N GLY A 123 17.98 -9.47 3.27
CA GLY A 123 17.19 -9.42 2.04
C GLY A 123 15.69 -9.60 2.27
N THR A 124 15.18 -9.13 3.44
CA THR A 124 13.77 -9.17 3.80
C THR A 124 13.08 -7.89 3.33
N SER A 125 11.91 -8.02 2.69
CA SER A 125 11.07 -6.88 2.32
C SER A 125 10.39 -6.29 3.55
N LEU A 126 10.42 -4.96 3.72
CA LEU A 126 9.78 -4.25 4.82
C LEU A 126 8.79 -3.21 4.30
N ILE A 127 7.53 -3.30 4.71
CA ILE A 127 6.49 -2.28 4.53
C ILE A 127 6.18 -1.62 5.87
N GLY A 128 6.03 -0.31 5.84
CA GLY A 128 5.82 0.49 7.04
C GLY A 128 7.15 0.96 7.66
N PRO A 129 7.19 1.15 8.98
CA PRO A 129 6.09 1.06 9.95
C PRO A 129 4.98 2.10 9.73
N ASN A 130 4.02 2.17 10.67
CA ASN A 130 2.92 3.14 10.63
C ASN A 130 2.10 3.06 9.34
N CYS A 131 1.62 1.87 8.97
CA CYS A 131 0.87 1.62 7.75
C CYS A 131 -0.41 0.83 8.03
N ILE A 132 -1.36 0.78 7.10
CA ILE A 132 -2.53 -0.08 7.24
C ILE A 132 -2.29 -1.51 6.73
N GLY A 133 -1.21 -1.75 6.00
CA GLY A 133 -0.85 -3.06 5.46
C GLY A 133 -0.89 -3.14 3.94
N VAL A 134 -1.02 -4.36 3.44
CA VAL A 134 -0.98 -4.68 2.00
C VAL A 134 -2.18 -5.55 1.62
N MET A 135 -2.77 -5.27 0.45
CA MET A 135 -3.79 -6.11 -0.18
C MET A 135 -3.35 -6.51 -1.59
N THR A 136 -3.54 -7.77 -1.90
CA THR A 136 -3.34 -8.34 -3.24
C THR A 136 -4.47 -9.36 -3.52
N PRO A 137 -4.62 -9.88 -4.74
CA PRO A 137 -5.59 -10.96 -5.00
C PRO A 137 -5.37 -12.22 -4.16
N ASP A 138 -4.18 -12.39 -3.57
CA ASP A 138 -3.82 -13.57 -2.81
C ASP A 138 -4.05 -13.39 -1.29
N TYR A 139 -4.11 -12.16 -0.78
CA TYR A 139 -4.41 -11.90 0.64
C TYR A 139 -4.76 -10.42 0.92
N ALA A 140 -5.51 -10.20 2.01
CA ALA A 140 -5.83 -8.85 2.53
C ALA A 140 -5.23 -8.66 3.93
N GLY A 141 -3.91 -8.39 3.98
CA GLY A 141 -3.17 -8.18 5.23
C GLY A 141 -3.27 -6.75 5.77
N VAL A 142 -4.49 -6.27 5.97
CA VAL A 142 -4.81 -4.91 6.44
C VAL A 142 -5.74 -4.95 7.64
N PHE A 143 -5.70 -3.91 8.49
CA PHE A 143 -6.61 -3.80 9.64
C PHE A 143 -7.79 -2.84 9.41
N THR A 144 -8.01 -2.39 8.19
CA THR A 144 -9.07 -1.40 7.85
C THR A 144 -10.11 -2.00 6.91
N HIS A 145 -11.23 -1.29 6.78
CA HIS A 145 -12.29 -1.52 5.81
C HIS A 145 -12.52 -0.25 5.00
N PRO A 146 -13.14 -0.34 3.79
CA PRO A 146 -13.60 -1.56 3.12
C PRO A 146 -12.47 -2.37 2.49
N ILE A 147 -12.70 -3.67 2.29
CA ILE A 147 -11.85 -4.50 1.42
C ILE A 147 -12.48 -4.47 0.02
N PRO A 148 -11.79 -3.90 -0.98
CA PRO A 148 -12.31 -3.85 -2.35
C PRO A 148 -12.27 -5.24 -3.01
N LYS A 149 -13.00 -5.41 -4.10
CA LYS A 149 -12.81 -6.59 -4.95
C LYS A 149 -11.41 -6.57 -5.55
N LEU A 150 -10.63 -7.61 -5.25
CA LEU A 150 -9.25 -7.76 -5.70
C LEU A 150 -9.19 -8.66 -6.93
N THR A 151 -8.61 -8.16 -8.02
CA THR A 151 -8.45 -8.87 -9.29
C THR A 151 -7.12 -8.49 -9.93
N ARG A 152 -6.44 -9.42 -10.60
CA ARG A 152 -5.10 -9.18 -11.18
C ARG A 152 -5.05 -7.98 -12.12
N GLN A 153 -6.14 -7.66 -12.82
CA GLN A 153 -6.24 -6.54 -13.78
C GLN A 153 -6.90 -5.29 -13.19
N GLY A 154 -7.21 -5.27 -11.90
CA GLY A 154 -7.72 -4.08 -11.21
C GLY A 154 -6.70 -2.94 -11.17
N ALA A 155 -7.12 -1.76 -10.72
CA ALA A 155 -6.20 -0.66 -10.48
C ALA A 155 -5.23 -0.98 -9.34
N ALA A 156 -3.98 -0.55 -9.44
CA ALA A 156 -3.06 -0.59 -8.31
C ALA A 156 -3.11 0.74 -7.54
N LEU A 157 -2.98 0.70 -6.22
CA LEU A 157 -2.92 1.90 -5.37
C LEU A 157 -1.71 1.83 -4.45
N ILE A 158 -0.88 2.88 -4.46
CA ILE A 158 0.27 3.04 -3.57
C ILE A 158 0.13 4.36 -2.83
N SER A 159 0.24 4.34 -1.51
CA SER A 159 0.07 5.54 -0.69
C SER A 159 0.95 5.51 0.55
N GLY A 160 1.56 6.65 0.90
CA GLY A 160 2.20 6.89 2.20
C GLY A 160 1.18 6.96 3.34
N SER A 161 -0.03 7.43 3.07
CA SER A 161 -1.08 7.62 4.08
C SER A 161 -2.11 6.51 4.07
N GLY A 162 -2.22 5.78 5.18
CA GLY A 162 -3.20 4.72 5.37
C GLY A 162 -4.64 5.22 5.37
N ALA A 163 -4.93 6.34 6.04
CA ALA A 163 -6.26 6.95 6.06
C ALA A 163 -6.70 7.38 4.65
N THR A 164 -5.79 7.94 3.86
CA THR A 164 -6.05 8.35 2.48
C THR A 164 -6.39 7.14 1.59
N ILE A 165 -5.76 5.99 1.80
CA ILE A 165 -6.14 4.74 1.11
C ILE A 165 -7.62 4.44 1.34
N VAL A 166 -8.08 4.43 2.59
CA VAL A 166 -9.48 4.13 2.93
C VAL A 166 -10.43 5.08 2.19
N PHE A 167 -10.18 6.40 2.23
CA PHE A 167 -10.99 7.39 1.51
C PHE A 167 -10.98 7.21 -0.01
N ILE A 168 -9.85 6.81 -0.59
CA ILE A 168 -9.76 6.52 -2.02
C ILE A 168 -10.54 5.26 -2.37
N LEU A 169 -10.39 4.17 -1.59
CA LEU A 169 -11.10 2.92 -1.80
C LEU A 169 -12.62 3.10 -1.74
N GLU A 170 -13.14 3.80 -0.70
CA GLU A 170 -14.57 4.08 -0.57
C GLU A 170 -15.14 4.79 -1.79
N ALA A 171 -14.47 5.84 -2.27
CA ALA A 171 -14.92 6.59 -3.45
C ALA A 171 -14.79 5.77 -4.74
N ALA A 172 -13.71 5.01 -4.90
CA ALA A 172 -13.43 4.22 -6.09
C ALA A 172 -14.40 3.03 -6.24
N MET A 173 -14.74 2.37 -5.14
CA MET A 173 -15.71 1.27 -5.13
C MET A 173 -17.11 1.72 -5.56
N GLN A 174 -17.51 2.95 -5.22
CA GLN A 174 -18.79 3.52 -5.67
C GLN A 174 -18.84 3.71 -7.20
N LEU A 175 -17.69 3.90 -7.84
CA LEU A 175 -17.55 3.96 -9.30
C LEU A 175 -17.26 2.58 -9.95
N GLY A 176 -17.32 1.51 -9.16
CA GLY A 176 -17.13 0.14 -9.65
C GLY A 176 -15.67 -0.26 -9.91
N LEU A 177 -14.67 0.48 -9.41
CA LEU A 177 -13.28 0.09 -9.54
C LEU A 177 -12.98 -1.18 -8.73
N ASN A 178 -12.30 -2.12 -9.40
CA ASN A 178 -11.62 -3.24 -8.74
C ASN A 178 -10.15 -2.90 -8.58
N PHE A 179 -9.49 -3.51 -7.60
CA PHE A 179 -8.08 -3.29 -7.34
C PHE A 179 -7.25 -4.54 -7.58
N SER A 180 -6.00 -4.36 -7.99
CA SER A 180 -5.03 -5.44 -8.14
C SER A 180 -4.12 -5.54 -6.93
N GLN A 181 -3.58 -4.41 -6.51
CA GLN A 181 -2.66 -4.32 -5.38
C GLN A 181 -2.87 -3.00 -4.67
N VAL A 182 -2.83 -3.02 -3.35
CA VAL A 182 -2.86 -1.82 -2.52
C VAL A 182 -1.70 -1.88 -1.55
N PHE A 183 -0.78 -0.94 -1.66
CA PHE A 183 0.38 -0.80 -0.78
C PHE A 183 0.23 0.45 0.09
N SER A 184 0.08 0.24 1.39
CA SER A 184 0.25 1.31 2.39
C SER A 184 1.70 1.29 2.83
N VAL A 185 2.51 2.22 2.31
CA VAL A 185 3.96 2.19 2.57
C VAL A 185 4.34 2.87 3.89
N GLY A 186 3.41 3.63 4.51
CA GLY A 186 3.63 4.25 5.83
C GLY A 186 4.86 5.15 5.85
N ASN A 187 5.71 4.97 6.83
CA ASN A 187 6.95 5.73 7.02
C ASN A 187 8.02 5.48 5.92
N CYS A 188 7.84 4.51 5.04
CA CYS A 188 8.78 4.17 3.97
C CYS A 188 10.19 3.83 4.47
N ALA A 189 10.31 3.11 5.59
CA ALA A 189 11.61 2.78 6.19
C ALA A 189 12.55 2.00 5.23
N GLN A 190 11.99 1.22 4.30
CA GLN A 190 12.74 0.50 3.25
C GLN A 190 12.01 0.57 1.91
N ILE A 191 10.71 0.27 1.87
CA ILE A 191 9.89 0.27 0.67
C ILE A 191 8.99 1.49 0.69
N GLY A 192 9.21 2.40 -0.25
CA GLY A 192 8.38 3.55 -0.54
C GLY A 192 7.61 3.40 -1.85
N VAL A 193 7.10 4.52 -2.38
CA VAL A 193 6.37 4.56 -3.65
C VAL A 193 7.28 4.14 -4.80
N GLU A 194 8.54 4.54 -4.77
CA GLU A 194 9.54 4.29 -5.80
C GLU A 194 9.89 2.81 -5.92
N GLU A 195 10.04 2.11 -4.78
CA GLU A 195 10.32 0.66 -4.73
C GLU A 195 9.10 -0.15 -5.17
N ALA A 196 7.88 0.30 -4.82
CA ALA A 196 6.66 -0.35 -5.26
C ALA A 196 6.46 -0.19 -6.78
N LEU A 197 6.74 1.00 -7.35
CA LEU A 197 6.73 1.22 -8.80
C LEU A 197 7.81 0.41 -9.51
N GLN A 198 9.02 0.32 -8.94
CA GLN A 198 10.10 -0.53 -9.47
C GLN A 198 9.63 -1.99 -9.58
N TYR A 199 9.04 -2.52 -8.51
CA TYR A 199 8.50 -3.89 -8.52
C TYR A 199 7.44 -4.07 -9.61
N MET A 200 6.48 -3.13 -9.74
CA MET A 200 5.44 -3.22 -10.77
C MET A 200 6.00 -3.13 -12.19
N ASP A 201 7.07 -2.36 -12.39
CA ASP A 201 7.75 -2.25 -13.68
C ASP A 201 8.52 -3.52 -14.05
N GLU A 202 9.28 -4.07 -13.10
CA GLU A 202 10.12 -5.26 -13.29
C GLU A 202 9.29 -6.55 -13.41
N SER A 203 8.14 -6.63 -12.71
CA SER A 203 7.21 -7.76 -12.78
C SER A 203 6.09 -7.59 -13.80
N TYR A 204 6.12 -6.56 -14.64
CA TYR A 204 5.06 -6.29 -15.61
C TYR A 204 4.94 -7.40 -16.66
N GLU A 205 3.73 -7.95 -16.76
CA GLU A 205 3.33 -8.89 -17.81
C GLU A 205 2.12 -8.33 -18.57
N GLU A 206 2.26 -8.20 -19.90
CA GLU A 206 1.18 -7.71 -20.74
C GLU A 206 -0.06 -8.61 -20.66
N GLY A 207 -1.23 -7.99 -20.51
CA GLY A 207 -2.51 -8.71 -20.38
C GLY A 207 -2.78 -9.31 -19.00
N LYS A 208 -1.81 -9.34 -18.08
CA LYS A 208 -1.96 -9.86 -16.71
C LYS A 208 -1.84 -8.78 -15.63
N SER A 209 -0.90 -7.85 -15.82
CA SER A 209 -0.66 -6.77 -14.86
C SER A 209 -1.69 -5.66 -14.97
N SER A 210 -1.83 -4.88 -13.90
CA SER A 210 -2.66 -3.67 -13.87
C SER A 210 -2.26 -2.68 -14.97
N LYS A 211 -3.26 -2.06 -15.60
CA LYS A 211 -3.06 -0.99 -16.59
C LYS A 211 -3.19 0.40 -15.99
N VAL A 212 -3.64 0.52 -14.75
CA VAL A 212 -3.84 1.80 -14.06
C VAL A 212 -3.20 1.75 -12.69
N ILE A 213 -2.35 2.72 -12.39
CA ILE A 213 -1.73 2.89 -11.08
C ILE A 213 -2.15 4.24 -10.51
N MET A 214 -2.65 4.22 -9.29
CA MET A 214 -3.02 5.39 -8.51
C MET A 214 -1.96 5.64 -7.44
N LEU A 215 -1.48 6.86 -7.33
CA LEU A 215 -0.46 7.23 -6.34
C LEU A 215 -0.96 8.36 -5.44
N TYR A 216 -0.74 8.23 -4.15
CA TYR A 216 -0.79 9.34 -3.20
C TYR A 216 0.59 9.50 -2.56
N ILE A 217 1.26 10.60 -2.86
CA ILE A 217 2.67 10.84 -2.55
C ILE A 217 2.79 12.02 -1.60
N GLU A 218 3.36 11.80 -0.43
CA GLU A 218 3.69 12.87 0.53
C GLU A 218 5.10 13.38 0.31
N ASN A 219 6.06 12.48 0.10
CA ASN A 219 7.44 12.80 -0.22
C ASN A 219 7.98 11.89 -1.33
N ILE A 220 8.97 12.38 -2.07
CA ILE A 220 9.71 11.63 -3.09
C ILE A 220 11.17 11.55 -2.62
N SER A 221 11.60 10.35 -2.26
CA SER A 221 12.95 10.11 -1.73
C SER A 221 13.97 9.94 -2.86
N ASP A 222 13.58 9.27 -3.95
CA ASP A 222 14.41 9.07 -5.14
C ASP A 222 13.66 9.48 -6.41
N PRO A 223 13.76 10.78 -6.81
CA PRO A 223 13.09 11.29 -8.02
C PRO A 223 13.51 10.58 -9.31
N TRP A 224 14.75 10.08 -9.38
CA TRP A 224 15.24 9.38 -10.57
C TRP A 224 14.65 7.97 -10.69
N LYS A 225 14.54 7.27 -9.58
CA LYS A 225 13.88 5.96 -9.52
C LYS A 225 12.41 6.08 -9.90
N LEU A 226 11.70 7.06 -9.31
CA LEU A 226 10.30 7.35 -9.67
C LEU A 226 10.17 7.61 -11.17
N TYR A 227 10.96 8.52 -11.72
CA TYR A 227 10.96 8.85 -13.15
C TYR A 227 11.22 7.63 -14.04
N ARG A 228 12.25 6.87 -13.73
CA ARG A 228 12.69 5.70 -14.51
C ARG A 228 11.57 4.67 -14.61
N HIS A 229 11.02 4.26 -13.49
CA HIS A 229 10.03 3.18 -13.45
C HIS A 229 8.65 3.62 -13.89
N ALA A 230 8.22 4.84 -13.55
CA ALA A 230 6.97 5.40 -14.07
C ALA A 230 7.01 5.56 -15.60
N SER A 231 8.08 6.13 -16.16
CA SER A 231 8.23 6.28 -17.61
C SER A 231 8.31 4.92 -18.32
N SER A 232 8.94 3.91 -17.72
CA SER A 232 9.01 2.55 -18.26
C SER A 232 7.61 1.93 -18.32
N LEU A 233 6.86 1.97 -17.23
CA LEU A 233 5.48 1.48 -17.14
C LEU A 233 4.57 2.17 -18.17
N ILE A 234 4.68 3.50 -18.32
CA ILE A 234 3.88 4.25 -19.27
C ILE A 234 4.18 3.84 -20.72
N ARG A 235 5.45 3.58 -21.06
CA ARG A 235 5.83 3.03 -22.38
C ARG A 235 5.26 1.62 -22.62
N LYS A 236 5.08 0.82 -21.55
CA LYS A 236 4.42 -0.49 -21.60
C LYS A 236 2.88 -0.38 -21.69
N GLY A 237 2.33 0.84 -21.74
CA GLY A 237 0.88 1.09 -21.87
C GLY A 237 0.14 1.26 -20.55
N VAL A 238 0.82 1.23 -19.41
CA VAL A 238 0.22 1.54 -18.09
C VAL A 238 -0.08 3.04 -18.01
N ARG A 239 -1.13 3.42 -17.32
CA ARG A 239 -1.48 4.81 -17.02
C ARG A 239 -1.30 5.06 -15.54
N ILE A 240 -0.65 6.17 -15.18
CA ILE A 240 -0.37 6.52 -13.79
C ILE A 240 -1.04 7.85 -13.49
N ALA A 241 -1.91 7.88 -12.48
CA ALA A 241 -2.51 9.11 -11.95
C ALA A 241 -2.03 9.31 -10.51
N ALA A 242 -1.69 10.55 -10.13
CA ALA A 242 -1.07 10.83 -8.86
C ALA A 242 -1.57 12.12 -8.21
N ILE A 243 -1.76 12.05 -6.89
CA ILE A 243 -1.85 13.23 -6.01
C ILE A 243 -0.50 13.41 -5.32
N LYS A 244 0.04 14.64 -5.36
CA LYS A 244 1.12 15.07 -4.47
C LYS A 244 0.51 15.88 -3.32
N ALA A 245 0.63 15.38 -2.11
CA ALA A 245 0.20 16.09 -0.91
C ALA A 245 1.06 17.35 -0.68
N GLY A 246 0.46 18.39 -0.10
CA GLY A 246 1.20 19.59 0.25
C GLY A 246 1.64 20.45 -0.94
N TYR A 247 0.77 20.63 -1.94
CA TYR A 247 1.06 21.47 -3.11
C TYR A 247 0.98 22.99 -2.82
N SER A 248 0.19 23.40 -1.84
CA SER A 248 0.14 24.79 -1.36
C SER A 248 1.12 25.00 -0.22
N GLU A 249 1.50 26.26 0.07
CA GLU A 249 2.36 26.57 1.21
C GLU A 249 1.81 26.10 2.55
N ALA A 250 0.50 26.28 2.78
CA ALA A 250 -0.17 25.79 3.97
C ALA A 250 -0.18 24.24 4.02
N GLY A 251 -0.49 23.59 2.90
CA GLY A 251 -0.45 22.14 2.78
C GLY A 251 0.96 21.56 2.93
N SER A 252 1.99 22.25 2.43
CA SER A 252 3.39 21.85 2.59
C SER A 252 3.82 21.89 4.06
N ARG A 253 3.45 22.96 4.80
CA ARG A 253 3.70 23.03 6.26
C ARG A 253 2.99 21.91 7.01
N ALA A 254 1.71 21.64 6.67
CA ALA A 254 0.95 20.56 7.28
C ALA A 254 1.57 19.18 7.00
N ALA A 255 1.95 18.90 5.75
CA ALA A 255 2.60 17.65 5.36
C ALA A 255 3.94 17.46 6.07
N SER A 256 4.79 18.49 6.12
CA SER A 256 6.08 18.44 6.83
C SER A 256 5.93 18.21 8.33
N SER A 257 4.91 18.79 8.95
CA SER A 257 4.61 18.59 10.38
C SER A 257 4.10 17.16 10.65
N HIS A 258 3.38 16.55 9.69
CA HIS A 258 2.82 15.22 9.84
C HIS A 258 3.87 14.12 9.61
N THR A 259 4.75 14.31 8.64
CA THR A 259 5.72 13.26 8.24
C THR A 259 7.10 13.44 8.87
N GLY A 260 7.35 14.56 9.54
CA GLY A 260 8.69 14.90 10.05
C GLY A 260 9.74 15.18 8.95
N ALA A 261 9.35 15.09 7.67
CA ALA A 261 10.23 15.30 6.53
C ALA A 261 9.88 16.57 5.76
N MET A 262 10.87 17.21 5.15
CA MET A 262 10.65 18.39 4.32
C MET A 262 9.94 17.98 3.01
N ALA A 263 8.79 18.59 2.73
CA ALA A 263 8.03 18.29 1.52
C ALA A 263 8.83 18.68 0.26
N SER A 264 8.82 17.82 -0.75
CA SER A 264 9.46 18.12 -2.04
C SER A 264 8.82 19.36 -2.68
N PRO A 265 9.63 20.27 -3.30
CA PRO A 265 9.12 21.48 -3.94
C PRO A 265 8.10 21.15 -5.03
N ASP A 266 6.92 21.75 -4.96
CA ASP A 266 5.77 21.39 -5.84
C ASP A 266 6.07 21.58 -7.32
N LYS A 267 6.76 22.68 -7.69
CA LYS A 267 7.18 22.92 -9.09
C LYS A 267 8.10 21.83 -9.65
N ALA A 268 9.00 21.30 -8.82
CA ALA A 268 9.90 20.22 -9.23
C ALA A 268 9.12 18.91 -9.43
N VAL A 269 8.17 18.62 -8.53
CA VAL A 269 7.31 17.44 -8.66
C VAL A 269 6.41 17.53 -9.89
N ASP A 270 5.85 18.71 -10.19
CA ASP A 270 5.04 18.93 -11.38
C ASP A 270 5.85 18.70 -12.67
N ALA A 271 7.07 19.22 -12.74
CA ALA A 271 7.97 18.99 -13.85
C ALA A 271 8.34 17.50 -13.99
N LEU A 272 8.59 16.82 -12.88
CA LEU A 272 8.88 15.38 -12.84
C LEU A 272 7.69 14.57 -13.37
N PHE A 273 6.47 14.84 -12.89
CA PHE A 273 5.26 14.16 -13.33
C PHE A 273 5.00 14.34 -14.81
N ARG A 274 5.09 15.59 -15.32
CA ARG A 274 4.97 15.88 -16.76
C ARG A 274 6.01 15.13 -17.58
N LYS A 275 7.27 15.13 -17.17
CA LYS A 275 8.35 14.44 -17.86
C LYS A 275 8.17 12.93 -17.87
N ALA A 276 7.67 12.35 -16.75
CA ALA A 276 7.40 10.93 -16.64
C ALA A 276 6.12 10.49 -17.39
N GLY A 277 5.20 11.41 -17.68
CA GLY A 277 3.88 11.12 -18.26
C GLY A 277 2.83 10.75 -17.19
N ILE A 278 3.06 11.10 -15.93
CA ILE A 278 2.12 10.89 -14.83
C ILE A 278 1.02 11.98 -14.91
N ILE A 279 -0.24 11.56 -14.82
CA ILE A 279 -1.40 12.46 -14.78
C ILE A 279 -1.50 13.00 -13.35
N ARG A 280 -1.31 14.30 -13.20
CA ARG A 280 -1.42 14.97 -11.92
C ARG A 280 -2.88 15.24 -11.57
N CYS A 281 -3.29 14.87 -10.37
CA CYS A 281 -4.60 15.12 -9.78
C CYS A 281 -4.44 15.96 -8.51
N TYR A 282 -5.43 16.82 -8.22
CA TYR A 282 -5.40 17.74 -7.08
C TYR A 282 -6.43 17.41 -5.99
N SER A 283 -7.30 16.43 -6.24
CA SER A 283 -8.27 15.95 -5.27
C SER A 283 -8.48 14.45 -5.38
N ARG A 284 -8.98 13.85 -4.29
CA ARG A 284 -9.40 12.43 -4.28
C ARG A 284 -10.42 12.14 -5.39
N ASN A 285 -11.41 13.00 -5.56
CA ASN A 285 -12.46 12.78 -6.55
C ASN A 285 -11.89 12.82 -7.96
N GLU A 286 -10.99 13.74 -8.25
CA GLU A 286 -10.29 13.81 -9.53
C GLU A 286 -9.46 12.54 -9.78
N LEU A 287 -8.65 12.11 -8.80
CA LEU A 287 -7.85 10.89 -8.91
C LEU A 287 -8.73 9.67 -9.21
N VAL A 288 -9.83 9.50 -8.49
CA VAL A 288 -10.73 8.36 -8.66
C VAL A 288 -11.46 8.42 -9.99
N THR A 289 -11.94 9.60 -10.42
CA THR A 289 -12.60 9.79 -11.72
C THR A 289 -11.64 9.51 -12.88
N VAL A 290 -10.44 10.06 -12.82
CA VAL A 290 -9.39 9.82 -13.83
C VAL A 290 -9.04 8.34 -13.90
N ALA A 291 -8.78 7.70 -12.75
CA ALA A 291 -8.46 6.27 -12.70
C ALA A 291 -9.61 5.42 -13.26
N SER A 292 -10.86 5.74 -12.91
CA SER A 292 -12.04 5.04 -13.45
C SER A 292 -12.12 5.14 -14.98
N ALA A 293 -11.93 6.34 -15.53
CA ALA A 293 -11.93 6.54 -16.98
C ALA A 293 -10.80 5.78 -17.68
N LEU A 294 -9.62 5.72 -17.05
CA LEU A 294 -8.45 5.03 -17.61
C LEU A 294 -8.57 3.50 -17.60
N MET A 295 -9.46 2.93 -16.79
CA MET A 295 -9.75 1.49 -16.78
C MET A 295 -10.51 1.04 -18.04
N TYR A 296 -11.18 1.96 -18.74
CA TYR A 296 -11.87 1.65 -19.98
C TYR A 296 -10.95 1.78 -21.19
N PRO A 297 -11.27 1.10 -22.30
CA PRO A 297 -10.55 1.25 -23.55
C PRO A 297 -10.54 2.71 -24.04
N THR A 298 -9.42 3.18 -24.52
CA THR A 298 -9.32 4.52 -25.10
C THR A 298 -10.22 4.62 -26.34
N PRO A 299 -11.14 5.62 -26.43
CA PRO A 299 -11.97 5.82 -27.60
C PRO A 299 -11.12 6.03 -28.85
N LYS A 300 -11.47 5.35 -29.95
CA LYS A 300 -10.75 5.45 -31.25
C LYS A 300 -11.26 6.59 -32.14
N GLY A 301 -12.28 7.33 -31.72
CA GLY A 301 -12.92 8.37 -32.49
C GLY A 301 -13.39 9.54 -31.64
N LYS A 302 -13.92 10.56 -32.31
CA LYS A 302 -14.45 11.78 -31.67
C LYS A 302 -15.98 11.85 -31.66
N ARG A 303 -16.64 10.80 -32.15
CA ARG A 303 -18.11 10.75 -32.20
C ARG A 303 -18.64 10.05 -30.97
N PHE A 304 -19.57 10.71 -30.28
CA PHE A 304 -20.25 10.21 -29.10
C PHE A 304 -21.73 10.01 -29.39
N ALA A 305 -22.32 8.99 -28.78
CA ALA A 305 -23.77 8.83 -28.69
C ALA A 305 -24.19 8.98 -27.22
N ILE A 306 -25.16 9.85 -26.98
CA ILE A 306 -25.74 10.05 -25.64
C ILE A 306 -27.06 9.30 -25.61
N ILE A 307 -27.20 8.32 -24.72
CA ILE A 307 -28.41 7.55 -24.52
C ILE A 307 -28.93 7.87 -23.12
N THR A 308 -30.05 8.57 -23.04
CA THR A 308 -30.67 8.97 -21.79
C THR A 308 -32.17 9.07 -21.95
N HIS A 309 -32.93 8.90 -20.87
CA HIS A 309 -34.36 9.14 -20.79
C HIS A 309 -34.73 10.57 -20.36
N ALA A 310 -33.72 11.39 -20.00
CA ALA A 310 -33.92 12.74 -19.45
C ALA A 310 -33.20 13.80 -20.30
N GLY A 311 -33.93 14.81 -20.74
CA GLY A 311 -33.42 15.86 -21.60
C GLY A 311 -32.35 16.74 -20.95
N GLY A 312 -32.53 17.13 -19.68
CA GLY A 312 -31.57 17.97 -18.94
C GLY A 312 -30.15 17.38 -18.88
N PRO A 313 -29.95 16.14 -18.45
CA PRO A 313 -28.65 15.47 -18.50
C PRO A 313 -28.05 15.35 -19.90
N ALA A 314 -28.90 15.19 -20.94
CA ALA A 314 -28.41 15.16 -22.32
C ALA A 314 -27.81 16.51 -22.76
N VAL A 315 -28.47 17.61 -22.42
CA VAL A 315 -27.97 18.96 -22.70
C VAL A 315 -26.63 19.19 -21.99
N MET A 316 -26.56 18.90 -20.69
CA MET A 316 -25.32 19.04 -19.90
C MET A 316 -24.13 18.23 -20.46
N GLN A 317 -24.40 17.10 -21.12
CA GLN A 317 -23.36 16.27 -21.72
C GLN A 317 -22.96 16.73 -23.13
N THR A 318 -23.80 17.55 -23.76
CA THR A 318 -23.57 18.07 -25.10
C THR A 318 -22.71 19.32 -25.07
N ASP A 319 -22.83 20.15 -24.01
CA ASP A 319 -22.03 21.36 -23.76
C ASP A 319 -20.61 21.02 -23.27
#